data_da13d15924a911e7dd83d69d47393659
#
_entry.id   da13d15924a911e7dd83d69d47393659
#
_cell.length_a   1.000
_cell.length_b   1.000
_cell.length_c   1.000
_cell.angle_alpha   90.00
_cell.angle_beta   90.00
_cell.angle_gamma   90.00
#
_symmetry.space_group_name_H-M   'P 1'
#
loop_
_entity.id
_entity.type
_entity.pdbx_description
1 polymer ?
#
loop_
_entity_poly.entity_id
_entity_poly.type
_entity_poly.pdbx_seq_one_letter_code
_entity_poly.pdbx_strand_id
1 'polypeptide(L)'
;MQINYRYQLTPNITQLLQDLEVNRRLIDLLPSLPHIEHHLRRQSILKSSLFSARIEGIGNALPQDASKREISNILSAANWLYSHSGPRRLNITTINQLHGRILRHLSPDAGQFRSQPSAIFNQAGVAIYFTPPPPQIRELLSQLIRSLHSSIPGPIRASLLHFGFEKIHPFLDGNGRVGRLLSTFILKQAGYDFRGLTILEEYLEAN
;
A
#
# COMPACT_ATOMS: atom_id res chain seq x y z
N MET A 1 -6.12 -8.38 21.92
CA MET A 1 -6.64 -7.12 21.33
C MET A 1 -7.51 -7.50 20.15
N GLN A 2 -8.70 -6.91 20.02
CA GLN A 2 -9.59 -7.16 18.88
C GLN A 2 -9.61 -5.91 18.01
N ILE A 3 -9.39 -6.08 16.69
CA ILE A 3 -9.48 -4.96 15.75
C ILE A 3 -10.98 -4.72 15.49
N ASN A 4 -11.44 -3.54 15.90
CA ASN A 4 -12.81 -3.10 15.67
C ASN A 4 -12.76 -1.69 15.07
N TYR A 5 -12.91 -1.61 13.73
CA TYR A 5 -12.93 -0.33 13.05
C TYR A 5 -14.30 0.32 13.19
N ARG A 6 -14.31 1.55 13.69
CA ARG A 6 -15.47 2.43 13.60
C ARG A 6 -15.12 3.55 12.63
N TYR A 7 -15.86 3.66 11.55
CA TYR A 7 -15.77 4.79 10.63
C TYR A 7 -17.16 5.38 10.43
N GLN A 8 -17.22 6.67 10.15
CA GLN A 8 -18.45 7.37 9.90
C GLN A 8 -18.41 7.94 8.49
N LEU A 9 -19.42 7.65 7.69
CA LEU A 9 -19.62 8.27 6.40
C LEU A 9 -20.22 9.67 6.63
N THR A 10 -19.36 10.69 6.65
CA THR A 10 -19.80 12.09 6.65
C THR A 10 -20.39 12.45 5.28
N PRO A 11 -21.21 13.52 5.18
CA PRO A 11 -21.71 14.00 3.88
C PRO A 11 -20.60 14.24 2.86
N ASN A 12 -19.46 14.79 3.29
CA ASN A 12 -18.29 15.02 2.42
C ASN A 12 -17.70 13.71 1.90
N ILE A 13 -17.48 12.72 2.77
CA ILE A 13 -16.98 11.40 2.35
C ILE A 13 -17.95 10.73 1.39
N THR A 14 -19.25 10.85 1.65
CA THR A 14 -20.28 10.29 0.76
C THR A 14 -20.23 10.93 -0.63
N GLN A 15 -20.09 12.25 -0.69
CA GLN A 15 -19.97 12.98 -1.95
C GLN A 15 -18.71 12.56 -2.71
N LEU A 16 -17.56 12.49 -2.04
CA LEU A 16 -16.31 12.06 -2.65
C LEU A 16 -16.37 10.63 -3.20
N LEU A 17 -17.07 9.73 -2.50
CA LEU A 17 -17.28 8.35 -3.00
C LEU A 17 -18.17 8.34 -4.25
N GLN A 18 -19.20 9.19 -4.31
CA GLN A 18 -20.04 9.35 -5.50
C GLN A 18 -19.23 9.90 -6.68
N ASP A 19 -18.42 10.92 -6.46
CA ASP A 19 -17.56 11.52 -7.49
C ASP A 19 -16.55 10.50 -8.03
N LEU A 20 -15.95 9.69 -7.15
CA LEU A 20 -15.07 8.59 -7.55
C LEU A 20 -15.79 7.54 -8.39
N GLU A 21 -17.02 7.18 -8.02
CA GLU A 21 -17.81 6.22 -8.79
C GLU A 21 -18.22 6.77 -10.17
N VAL A 22 -18.57 8.05 -10.26
CA VAL A 22 -18.83 8.73 -11.55
C VAL A 22 -17.58 8.68 -12.42
N ASN A 23 -16.42 9.07 -11.89
CA ASN A 23 -15.15 9.05 -12.62
C ASN A 23 -14.78 7.63 -13.07
N ARG A 24 -14.99 6.62 -12.22
CA ARG A 24 -14.76 5.22 -12.57
C ARG A 24 -15.59 4.81 -13.77
N ARG A 25 -16.91 5.09 -13.75
CA ARG A 25 -17.81 4.77 -14.85
C ARG A 25 -17.48 5.52 -16.13
N LEU A 26 -17.09 6.79 -16.03
CA LEU A 26 -16.66 7.57 -17.19
C LEU A 26 -15.43 6.94 -17.86
N ILE A 27 -14.44 6.52 -17.07
CA ILE A 27 -13.24 5.87 -17.61
C ILE A 27 -13.58 4.51 -18.24
N ASP A 28 -14.49 3.75 -17.65
CA ASP A 28 -14.94 2.46 -18.20
C ASP A 28 -15.63 2.63 -19.54
N LEU A 29 -16.33 3.76 -19.77
CA LEU A 29 -17.00 4.09 -21.04
C LEU A 29 -16.04 4.57 -22.15
N LEU A 30 -14.84 5.01 -21.80
CA LEU A 30 -13.85 5.43 -22.81
C LEU A 30 -13.40 4.23 -23.65
N PRO A 31 -13.19 4.42 -24.96
CA PRO A 31 -12.64 3.35 -25.79
C PRO A 31 -11.29 2.88 -25.26
N SER A 32 -11.07 1.57 -25.31
CA SER A 32 -9.76 1.01 -24.94
C SER A 32 -8.75 1.32 -26.05
N LEU A 33 -7.61 1.88 -25.64
CA LEU A 33 -6.45 2.15 -26.47
C LEU A 33 -5.23 1.40 -25.91
N PRO A 34 -5.12 0.08 -26.16
CA PRO A 34 -4.19 -0.80 -25.45
C PRO A 34 -2.74 -0.33 -25.45
N HIS A 35 -2.24 0.22 -26.57
CA HIS A 35 -0.86 0.72 -26.66
C HIS A 35 -0.63 1.94 -25.77
N ILE A 36 -1.57 2.89 -25.76
CA ILE A 36 -1.49 4.10 -24.93
C ILE A 36 -1.64 3.72 -23.45
N GLU A 37 -2.64 2.89 -23.12
CA GLU A 37 -2.88 2.42 -21.75
C GLU A 37 -1.65 1.68 -21.19
N HIS A 38 -1.03 0.81 -21.99
CA HIS A 38 0.18 0.11 -21.57
C HIS A 38 1.34 1.09 -21.27
N HIS A 39 1.53 2.09 -22.13
CA HIS A 39 2.56 3.11 -21.92
C HIS A 39 2.29 3.93 -20.65
N LEU A 40 1.07 4.46 -20.51
CA LEU A 40 0.66 5.24 -19.34
C LEU A 40 0.75 4.43 -18.05
N ARG A 41 0.32 3.17 -18.05
CA ARG A 41 0.43 2.27 -16.89
C ARG A 41 1.88 2.09 -16.45
N ARG A 42 2.80 1.88 -17.39
CA ARG A 42 4.24 1.80 -17.06
C ARG A 42 4.75 3.08 -16.42
N GLN A 43 4.35 4.25 -16.94
CA GLN A 43 4.72 5.54 -16.35
C GLN A 43 4.11 5.72 -14.96
N SER A 44 2.84 5.35 -14.76
CA SER A 44 2.17 5.43 -13.46
C SER A 44 2.87 4.56 -12.40
N ILE A 45 3.19 3.31 -12.74
CA ILE A 45 3.90 2.42 -11.81
C ILE A 45 5.30 2.96 -11.47
N LEU A 46 6.01 3.52 -12.46
CA LEU A 46 7.32 4.14 -12.20
C LEU A 46 7.20 5.36 -11.28
N LYS A 47 6.26 6.26 -11.57
CA LYS A 47 6.00 7.44 -10.73
C LYS A 47 5.61 7.03 -9.30
N SER A 48 4.66 6.11 -9.14
CA SER A 48 4.26 5.55 -7.84
C SER A 48 5.48 5.03 -7.06
N SER A 49 6.37 4.27 -7.71
CA SER A 49 7.59 3.75 -7.09
C SER A 49 8.55 4.85 -6.65
N LEU A 50 8.71 5.90 -7.46
CA LEU A 50 9.56 7.05 -7.14
C LEU A 50 9.00 7.85 -5.95
N PHE A 51 7.71 8.18 -5.97
CA PHE A 51 7.07 8.89 -4.87
C PHE A 51 7.06 8.06 -3.58
N SER A 52 6.79 6.75 -3.67
CA SER A 52 6.87 5.86 -2.52
C SER A 52 8.25 5.83 -1.88
N ALA A 53 9.31 5.89 -2.68
CA ALA A 53 10.68 6.00 -2.19
C ALA A 53 10.95 7.36 -1.53
N ARG A 54 10.45 8.46 -2.12
CA ARG A 54 10.62 9.83 -1.57
C ARG A 54 9.95 10.02 -0.22
N ILE A 55 8.75 9.48 -0.03
CA ILE A 55 8.04 9.51 1.26
C ILE A 55 8.90 8.92 2.39
N GLU A 56 9.69 7.89 2.09
CA GLU A 56 10.62 7.27 3.04
C GLU A 56 11.96 8.02 3.18
N GLY A 57 12.10 9.19 2.54
CA GLY A 57 13.35 9.98 2.56
C GLY A 57 14.47 9.41 1.69
N ILE A 58 14.16 8.46 0.82
CA ILE A 58 15.13 7.82 -0.07
C ILE A 58 15.45 8.77 -1.23
N GLY A 59 16.69 9.07 -1.39
CA GLY A 59 17.19 10.03 -2.40
C GLY A 59 18.08 11.11 -1.81
N ASN A 60 17.89 11.49 -0.54
CA ASN A 60 18.69 12.50 0.14
C ASN A 60 19.72 11.91 1.13
N ALA A 61 19.56 10.63 1.54
CA ALA A 61 20.35 10.03 2.63
C ALA A 61 21.10 8.74 2.26
N LEU A 62 20.82 8.12 1.11
CA LEU A 62 21.43 6.84 0.72
C LEU A 62 22.40 6.99 -0.46
N PRO A 63 23.43 6.12 -0.55
CA PRO A 63 24.27 6.00 -1.75
C PRO A 63 23.39 5.77 -2.99
N GLN A 64 23.76 6.34 -4.14
CA GLN A 64 22.96 6.29 -5.38
C GLN A 64 22.55 4.86 -5.79
N ASP A 65 23.41 3.87 -5.56
CA ASP A 65 23.13 2.48 -5.94
C ASP A 65 22.10 1.80 -5.03
N ALA A 66 22.09 2.13 -3.72
CA ALA A 66 21.09 1.65 -2.79
C ALA A 66 19.71 2.24 -3.12
N SER A 67 19.64 3.53 -3.39
CA SER A 67 18.42 4.23 -3.81
C SER A 67 17.85 3.65 -5.12
N LYS A 68 18.69 3.38 -6.12
CA LYS A 68 18.26 2.75 -7.37
C LYS A 68 17.71 1.35 -7.16
N ARG A 69 18.35 0.55 -6.29
CA ARG A 69 17.89 -0.81 -5.95
C ARG A 69 16.53 -0.78 -5.28
N GLU A 70 16.33 0.13 -4.35
CA GLU A 70 15.07 0.28 -3.63
C GLU A 70 13.92 0.64 -4.57
N ILE A 71 14.09 1.64 -5.43
CA ILE A 71 13.10 2.00 -6.46
C ILE A 71 12.83 0.80 -7.38
N SER A 72 13.86 0.09 -7.81
CA SER A 72 13.73 -1.11 -8.65
C SER A 72 12.94 -2.22 -7.94
N ASN A 73 13.15 -2.41 -6.64
CA ASN A 73 12.42 -3.38 -5.84
C ASN A 73 10.93 -3.01 -5.70
N ILE A 74 10.62 -1.73 -5.41
CA ILE A 74 9.24 -1.23 -5.34
C ILE A 74 8.55 -1.44 -6.70
N LEU A 75 9.21 -1.06 -7.80
CA LEU A 75 8.71 -1.25 -9.16
C LEU A 75 8.44 -2.73 -9.47
N SER A 76 9.37 -3.62 -9.10
CA SER A 76 9.21 -5.07 -9.26
C SER A 76 8.04 -5.62 -8.43
N ALA A 77 7.87 -5.14 -7.20
CA ALA A 77 6.78 -5.53 -6.31
C ALA A 77 5.42 -5.06 -6.86
N ALA A 78 5.33 -3.81 -7.35
CA ALA A 78 4.14 -3.28 -7.99
C ALA A 78 3.78 -4.08 -9.27
N ASN A 79 4.75 -4.32 -10.14
CA ASN A 79 4.53 -5.13 -11.35
C ASN A 79 4.03 -6.55 -11.01
N TRP A 80 4.56 -7.16 -9.96
CA TRP A 80 4.06 -8.45 -9.49
C TRP A 80 2.61 -8.40 -9.03
N LEU A 81 2.20 -7.37 -8.28
CA LEU A 81 0.80 -7.20 -7.87
C LEU A 81 -0.16 -7.06 -9.06
N TYR A 82 0.30 -6.47 -10.16
CA TYR A 82 -0.50 -6.27 -11.37
C TYR A 82 -0.39 -7.42 -12.37
N SER A 83 0.54 -8.35 -12.20
CA SER A 83 0.76 -9.46 -13.14
C SER A 83 -0.34 -10.52 -13.06
N HIS A 84 -0.48 -11.32 -14.11
CA HIS A 84 -1.37 -12.49 -14.11
C HIS A 84 -0.94 -13.56 -13.09
N SER A 85 0.35 -13.64 -12.77
CA SER A 85 0.92 -14.52 -11.73
C SER A 85 0.89 -13.89 -10.33
N GLY A 86 0.38 -12.67 -10.20
CA GLY A 86 0.25 -11.97 -8.93
C GLY A 86 -0.84 -12.53 -8.02
N PRO A 87 -0.92 -12.04 -6.79
CA PRO A 87 -1.88 -12.52 -5.82
C PRO A 87 -3.31 -12.15 -6.25
N ARG A 88 -4.23 -13.10 -6.13
CA ARG A 88 -5.66 -12.85 -6.37
C ARG A 88 -6.39 -12.40 -5.12
N ARG A 89 -5.84 -12.67 -3.94
CA ARG A 89 -6.46 -12.36 -2.64
C ARG A 89 -5.40 -11.84 -1.68
N LEU A 90 -5.81 -10.90 -0.83
CA LEU A 90 -5.01 -10.46 0.28
C LEU A 90 -5.00 -11.54 1.37
N ASN A 91 -3.81 -11.95 1.77
CA ASN A 91 -3.55 -12.83 2.90
C ASN A 91 -2.15 -12.56 3.47
N ILE A 92 -1.81 -13.20 4.57
CA ILE A 92 -0.51 -13.04 5.23
C ILE A 92 0.64 -13.42 4.31
N THR A 93 0.51 -14.46 3.51
CA THR A 93 1.54 -14.86 2.55
C THR A 93 1.78 -13.78 1.51
N THR A 94 0.72 -13.16 1.00
CA THR A 94 0.82 -12.01 0.07
C THR A 94 1.58 -10.84 0.69
N ILE A 95 1.29 -10.51 1.96
CA ILE A 95 1.96 -9.44 2.70
C ILE A 95 3.46 -9.73 2.83
N ASN A 96 3.82 -10.94 3.26
CA ASN A 96 5.22 -11.34 3.42
C ASN A 96 5.97 -11.39 2.09
N GLN A 97 5.34 -11.90 1.02
CA GLN A 97 5.93 -11.92 -0.31
C GLN A 97 6.16 -10.50 -0.86
N LEU A 98 5.23 -9.60 -0.60
CA LEU A 98 5.35 -8.20 -1.01
C LEU A 98 6.52 -7.53 -0.29
N HIS A 99 6.60 -7.68 1.03
CA HIS A 99 7.71 -7.17 1.83
C HIS A 99 9.05 -7.78 1.39
N GLY A 100 9.10 -9.10 1.16
CA GLY A 100 10.30 -9.78 0.67
C GLY A 100 10.80 -9.25 -0.68
N ARG A 101 9.89 -8.80 -1.56
CA ARG A 101 10.24 -8.17 -2.84
C ARG A 101 10.77 -6.76 -2.66
N ILE A 102 10.13 -5.97 -1.81
CA ILE A 102 10.50 -4.57 -1.53
C ILE A 102 11.90 -4.50 -0.90
N LEU A 103 12.20 -5.37 0.06
CA LEU A 103 13.48 -5.36 0.77
C LEU A 103 14.49 -6.38 0.23
N ARG A 104 14.27 -6.91 -0.97
CA ARG A 104 15.18 -7.88 -1.59
C ARG A 104 16.59 -7.30 -1.72
N HIS A 105 17.58 -8.01 -1.13
CA HIS A 105 18.99 -7.59 -1.07
C HIS A 105 19.24 -6.24 -0.36
N LEU A 106 18.27 -5.76 0.43
CA LEU A 106 18.39 -4.57 1.27
C LEU A 106 18.35 -4.91 2.75
N SER A 107 17.63 -5.98 3.12
CA SER A 107 17.53 -6.44 4.50
C SER A 107 17.56 -7.97 4.59
N PRO A 108 18.24 -8.53 5.61
CA PRO A 108 18.18 -9.97 5.88
C PRO A 108 16.78 -10.41 6.35
N ASP A 109 15.97 -9.50 6.90
CA ASP A 109 14.62 -9.77 7.40
C ASP A 109 13.54 -9.65 6.32
N ALA A 110 13.94 -9.57 5.03
CA ALA A 110 13.02 -9.44 3.93
C ALA A 110 11.96 -10.57 3.90
N GLY A 111 10.69 -10.23 4.04
CA GLY A 111 9.57 -11.18 4.10
C GLY A 111 9.28 -11.77 5.49
N GLN A 112 9.98 -11.33 6.54
CA GLN A 112 9.81 -11.84 7.90
C GLN A 112 9.20 -10.77 8.80
N PHE A 113 8.25 -11.16 9.64
CA PHE A 113 7.74 -10.26 10.68
C PHE A 113 8.82 -9.98 11.71
N ARG A 114 8.79 -8.79 12.28
CA ARG A 114 9.69 -8.43 13.38
C ARG A 114 9.50 -9.35 14.58
N SER A 115 10.59 -9.66 15.23
CA SER A 115 10.64 -10.40 16.49
C SER A 115 10.85 -9.48 17.69
N GLN A 116 11.12 -8.19 17.47
CA GLN A 116 11.39 -7.19 18.48
C GLN A 116 10.24 -6.19 18.62
N PRO A 117 10.06 -5.57 19.80
CA PRO A 117 9.19 -4.41 19.97
C PRO A 117 9.57 -3.29 19.00
N SER A 118 8.58 -2.51 18.57
CA SER A 118 8.78 -1.37 17.69
C SER A 118 7.87 -0.23 18.12
N ALA A 119 8.22 0.99 17.70
CA ALA A 119 7.39 2.18 17.90
C ALA A 119 7.42 3.04 16.63
N ILE A 120 6.38 3.87 16.47
CA ILE A 120 6.33 4.90 15.44
C ILE A 120 6.82 6.20 16.08
N PHE A 121 7.76 6.86 15.42
CA PHE A 121 8.38 8.10 15.89
C PHE A 121 7.89 9.28 15.05
N ASN A 122 7.80 10.44 15.66
CA ASN A 122 7.61 11.70 14.94
C ASN A 122 8.95 12.21 14.39
N GLN A 123 8.90 13.34 13.65
CA GLN A 123 10.10 13.99 13.09
C GLN A 123 11.13 14.42 14.15
N ALA A 124 10.70 14.64 15.40
CA ALA A 124 11.58 14.98 16.51
C ALA A 124 12.21 13.73 17.18
N GLY A 125 11.98 12.53 16.67
CA GLY A 125 12.49 11.28 17.23
C GLY A 125 11.76 10.82 18.51
N VAL A 126 10.60 11.39 18.83
CA VAL A 126 9.78 10.99 19.97
C VAL A 126 8.84 9.89 19.57
N ALA A 127 8.79 8.80 20.33
CA ALA A 127 7.85 7.70 20.12
C ALA A 127 6.42 8.19 20.38
N ILE A 128 5.59 8.22 19.33
CA ILE A 128 4.20 8.65 19.39
C ILE A 128 3.21 7.48 19.44
N TYR A 129 3.66 6.29 19.10
CA TYR A 129 2.84 5.09 19.15
C TYR A 129 3.68 3.85 19.35
N PHE A 130 3.35 3.05 20.37
CA PHE A 130 3.96 1.74 20.62
C PHE A 130 3.15 0.67 19.89
N THR A 131 3.80 -0.05 19.00
CA THR A 131 3.15 -1.08 18.18
C THR A 131 2.84 -2.34 19.01
N PRO A 132 1.89 -3.18 18.60
CA PRO A 132 1.58 -4.43 19.29
C PRO A 132 2.81 -5.34 19.43
N PRO A 133 2.88 -6.17 20.47
CA PRO A 133 3.99 -7.10 20.65
C PRO A 133 4.05 -8.13 19.51
N PRO A 134 5.26 -8.60 19.12
CA PRO A 134 5.46 -9.47 17.96
C PRO A 134 4.57 -10.72 17.91
N PRO A 135 4.29 -11.45 19.02
CA PRO A 135 3.42 -12.63 18.97
C PRO A 135 1.99 -12.35 18.51
N GLN A 136 1.51 -11.11 18.61
CA GLN A 136 0.15 -10.72 18.20
C GLN A 136 0.04 -10.34 16.72
N ILE A 137 1.16 -10.09 16.03
CA ILE A 137 1.17 -9.57 14.65
C ILE A 137 0.33 -10.43 13.72
N ARG A 138 0.56 -11.73 13.69
CA ARG A 138 -0.13 -12.65 12.77
C ARG A 138 -1.65 -12.67 13.01
N GLU A 139 -2.08 -12.70 14.25
CA GLU A 139 -3.50 -12.68 14.58
C GLU A 139 -4.15 -11.34 14.25
N LEU A 140 -3.48 -10.22 14.57
CA LEU A 140 -3.99 -8.88 14.24
C LEU A 140 -4.10 -8.67 12.72
N LEU A 141 -3.11 -9.10 11.94
CA LEU A 141 -3.21 -9.07 10.47
C LEU A 141 -4.36 -9.93 9.96
N SER A 142 -4.57 -11.10 10.54
CA SER A 142 -5.69 -11.98 10.17
C SER A 142 -7.03 -11.32 10.49
N GLN A 143 -7.17 -10.67 11.64
CA GLN A 143 -8.38 -9.91 12.00
C GLN A 143 -8.60 -8.73 11.07
N LEU A 144 -7.54 -7.96 10.77
CA LEU A 144 -7.58 -6.84 9.82
C LEU A 144 -8.12 -7.31 8.47
N ILE A 145 -7.54 -8.36 7.89
CA ILE A 145 -7.96 -8.90 6.60
C ILE A 145 -9.43 -9.36 6.65
N ARG A 146 -9.85 -10.07 7.70
CA ARG A 146 -11.24 -10.52 7.86
C ARG A 146 -12.23 -9.37 8.02
N SER A 147 -11.84 -8.24 8.60
CA SER A 147 -12.70 -7.08 8.80
C SER A 147 -12.99 -6.28 7.52
N LEU A 148 -12.23 -6.49 6.45
CA LEU A 148 -12.36 -5.77 5.17
C LEU A 148 -13.40 -6.44 4.25
N HIS A 149 -14.66 -6.43 4.67
CA HIS A 149 -15.76 -7.03 3.90
C HIS A 149 -16.01 -6.32 2.57
N SER A 150 -16.51 -7.06 1.58
CA SER A 150 -16.84 -6.53 0.25
C SER A 150 -17.99 -5.51 0.27
N SER A 151 -18.82 -5.51 1.31
CA SER A 151 -19.87 -4.51 1.53
C SER A 151 -19.34 -3.12 1.87
N ILE A 152 -18.08 -2.99 2.31
CA ILE A 152 -17.45 -1.71 2.55
C ILE A 152 -16.95 -1.15 1.20
N PRO A 153 -17.22 0.14 0.87
CA PRO A 153 -16.73 0.75 -0.37
C PRO A 153 -15.21 0.58 -0.54
N GLY A 154 -14.76 0.31 -1.78
CA GLY A 154 -13.35 0.03 -2.08
C GLY A 154 -12.35 1.05 -1.52
N PRO A 155 -12.56 2.36 -1.73
CA PRO A 155 -11.68 3.40 -1.16
C PRO A 155 -11.62 3.36 0.37
N ILE A 156 -12.75 3.14 1.04
CA ILE A 156 -12.78 2.99 2.51
C ILE A 156 -12.02 1.75 2.96
N ARG A 157 -12.17 0.62 2.26
CA ARG A 157 -11.41 -0.61 2.55
C ARG A 157 -9.91 -0.39 2.43
N ALA A 158 -9.47 0.31 1.39
CA ALA A 158 -8.07 0.63 1.18
C ALA A 158 -7.51 1.49 2.32
N SER A 159 -8.26 2.51 2.76
CA SER A 159 -7.90 3.39 3.88
C SER A 159 -7.85 2.63 5.21
N LEU A 160 -8.83 1.79 5.50
CA LEU A 160 -8.87 0.97 6.71
C LEU A 160 -7.72 -0.05 6.75
N LEU A 161 -7.42 -0.67 5.60
CA LEU A 161 -6.26 -1.55 5.48
C LEU A 161 -4.97 -0.81 5.79
N HIS A 162 -4.76 0.33 5.12
CA HIS A 162 -3.54 1.13 5.30
C HIS A 162 -3.35 1.52 6.76
N PHE A 163 -4.37 2.15 7.35
CA PHE A 163 -4.34 2.57 8.74
C PHE A 163 -4.08 1.41 9.71
N GLY A 164 -4.82 0.30 9.56
CA GLY A 164 -4.66 -0.86 10.42
C GLY A 164 -3.31 -1.55 10.26
N PHE A 165 -2.81 -1.61 9.04
CA PHE A 165 -1.49 -2.17 8.75
C PHE A 165 -0.38 -1.34 9.39
N GLU A 166 -0.43 0.00 9.25
CA GLU A 166 0.53 0.90 9.90
C GLU A 166 0.46 0.83 11.43
N LYS A 167 -0.73 0.66 12.03
CA LYS A 167 -0.87 0.46 13.48
C LYS A 167 -0.33 -0.88 13.96
N ILE A 168 -0.46 -1.95 13.18
CA ILE A 168 0.15 -3.25 13.51
C ILE A 168 1.68 -3.18 13.35
N HIS A 169 2.14 -2.49 12.32
CA HIS A 169 3.55 -2.28 12.00
C HIS A 169 4.35 -3.58 12.02
N PRO A 170 4.01 -4.53 11.13
CA PRO A 170 4.45 -5.92 11.28
C PRO A 170 5.93 -6.16 11.02
N PHE A 171 6.64 -5.24 10.38
CA PHE A 171 8.04 -5.37 9.99
C PHE A 171 8.94 -4.36 10.72
N LEU A 172 10.25 -4.60 10.71
CA LEU A 172 11.22 -3.64 11.26
C LEU A 172 11.40 -2.43 10.35
N ASP A 173 11.33 -2.63 9.03
CA ASP A 173 11.42 -1.59 7.99
C ASP A 173 10.43 -1.91 6.86
N GLY A 174 10.14 -0.96 5.99
CA GLY A 174 9.33 -1.15 4.77
C GLY A 174 7.83 -1.20 4.99
N ASN A 175 7.31 -0.92 6.18
CA ASN A 175 5.87 -0.94 6.44
C ASN A 175 5.13 0.05 5.54
N GLY A 176 5.54 1.32 5.48
CA GLY A 176 4.91 2.34 4.64
C GLY A 176 4.86 1.94 3.16
N ARG A 177 5.94 1.42 2.61
CA ARG A 177 6.03 0.94 1.21
C ARG A 177 5.05 -0.23 0.96
N VAL A 178 5.00 -1.19 1.88
CA VAL A 178 4.04 -2.31 1.82
C VAL A 178 2.61 -1.80 1.95
N GLY A 179 2.32 -0.94 2.93
CA GLY A 179 0.99 -0.39 3.19
C GLY A 179 0.41 0.34 1.99
N ARG A 180 1.21 1.17 1.31
CA ARG A 180 0.80 1.87 0.08
C ARG A 180 0.47 0.90 -1.06
N LEU A 181 1.33 -0.09 -1.32
CA LEU A 181 1.06 -1.10 -2.34
C LEU A 181 -0.14 -1.98 -2.02
N LEU A 182 -0.38 -2.30 -0.75
CA LEU A 182 -1.59 -3.02 -0.31
C LEU A 182 -2.85 -2.19 -0.53
N SER A 183 -2.80 -0.87 -0.30
CA SER A 183 -3.91 0.05 -0.57
C SER A 183 -4.26 0.06 -2.05
N THR A 184 -3.26 0.20 -2.91
CA THR A 184 -3.41 0.13 -4.37
C THR A 184 -3.97 -1.23 -4.81
N PHE A 185 -3.55 -2.32 -4.18
CA PHE A 185 -4.08 -3.66 -4.46
C PHE A 185 -5.58 -3.77 -4.14
N ILE A 186 -6.04 -3.24 -3.00
CA ILE A 186 -7.47 -3.21 -2.64
C ILE A 186 -8.27 -2.33 -3.61
N LEU A 187 -7.74 -1.17 -3.99
CA LEU A 187 -8.39 -0.30 -4.98
C LEU A 187 -8.54 -1.02 -6.31
N LYS A 188 -7.51 -1.71 -6.78
CA LYS A 188 -7.57 -2.53 -8.00
C LYS A 188 -8.64 -3.61 -7.91
N GLN A 189 -8.67 -4.38 -6.81
CA GLN A 189 -9.68 -5.42 -6.61
C GLN A 189 -11.11 -4.88 -6.58
N ALA A 190 -11.28 -3.62 -6.17
CA ALA A 190 -12.56 -2.93 -6.12
C ALA A 190 -12.91 -2.16 -7.41
N GLY A 191 -12.03 -2.20 -8.44
CA GLY A 191 -12.25 -1.52 -9.72
C GLY A 191 -11.93 -0.02 -9.70
N TYR A 192 -11.19 0.46 -8.69
CA TYR A 192 -10.77 1.86 -8.56
C TYR A 192 -9.30 2.09 -8.91
N ASP A 193 -8.72 1.21 -9.74
CA ASP A 193 -7.37 1.40 -10.25
C ASP A 193 -7.31 2.23 -11.54
N PHE A 194 -8.49 2.63 -12.05
CA PHE A 194 -8.62 3.47 -13.24
C PHE A 194 -7.71 2.97 -14.39
N ARG A 195 -7.85 1.69 -14.73
CA ARG A 195 -7.02 0.98 -15.72
C ARG A 195 -5.52 0.92 -15.37
N GLY A 196 -5.18 1.01 -14.08
CA GLY A 196 -3.80 1.00 -13.58
C GLY A 196 -3.11 2.36 -13.68
N LEU A 197 -3.87 3.46 -13.69
CA LEU A 197 -3.36 4.83 -13.79
C LEU A 197 -3.34 5.56 -12.44
N THR A 198 -3.82 4.93 -11.37
CA THR A 198 -3.86 5.54 -10.03
C THR A 198 -2.45 5.67 -9.44
N ILE A 199 -2.12 6.86 -8.95
CA ILE A 199 -0.87 7.17 -8.25
C ILE A 199 -1.23 7.84 -6.92
N LEU A 200 -1.44 7.03 -5.87
CA LEU A 200 -1.74 7.53 -4.53
C LEU A 200 -0.54 8.24 -3.90
N GLU A 201 0.65 7.76 -4.19
CA GLU A 201 1.89 8.21 -3.59
C GLU A 201 2.25 9.64 -3.96
N GLU A 202 1.85 10.12 -5.15
CA GLU A 202 2.04 11.52 -5.55
C GLU A 202 1.26 12.48 -4.65
N TYR A 203 0.03 12.11 -4.29
CA TYR A 203 -0.77 12.88 -3.34
C TYR A 203 -0.20 12.81 -1.91
N LEU A 204 0.19 11.61 -1.48
CA LEU A 204 0.70 11.39 -0.12
C LEU A 204 2.07 12.04 0.13
N GLU A 205 2.88 12.22 -0.91
CA GLU A 205 4.17 12.91 -0.80
C GLU A 205 4.00 14.43 -0.69
N ALA A 206 2.95 14.96 -1.32
CA ALA A 206 2.67 16.40 -1.34
C ALA A 206 1.94 16.92 -0.07
N ASN A 207 1.37 16.03 0.78
CA ASN A 207 0.52 16.37 1.94
C ASN A 207 0.93 15.61 3.18
#